data_cd2cf967960bf21db25ed972850f18be
#
_entry.id   cd2cf967960bf21db25ed972850f18be
#
_cell.length_a   1.000
_cell.length_b   1.000
_cell.length_c   1.000
_cell.angle_alpha   90.00
_cell.angle_beta   90.00
_cell.angle_gamma   90.00
#
_symmetry.space_group_name_H-M   'P 1'
#
loop_
_entity.id
_entity.type
_entity.pdbx_description
1 polymer ?
#
loop_
_entity_poly.entity_id
_entity_poly.type
_entity_poly.pdbx_seq_one_letter_code
_entity_poly.pdbx_strand_id
1 'polypeptide(L)'
;VTLNLQKTNVGSPTNVVVARDTASVTSAVNAFVKAYNDINKNLGDLSAYNAATKQAAVLQGDSAVRSIQSQLRNTLTSTLAGIGGSYTTLSQIGIAFQKDGAMAVDGAKLQSAIDSNFSDIASLFAATGKASDSLASYASATTGTKPGSYALTVSQLATQGNAVGSGVAGLTITTGVNDSLSVTIDGVNATVTLAAGTYTAAALATEVQSKINGASAFSGVGISLAATQASGTMTLTSSRYGSASSVSVTGNGAVNLLGAAPTGTAGVDVAGTINGAAAIGVGQYLTGASG
;
A
#
# COMPACT_ATOMS: atom_id res chain seq x y z
N VAL A 1 -7.94 8.38 5.66
CA VAL A 1 -8.43 7.95 6.99
C VAL A 1 -9.89 7.54 6.83
N THR A 2 -10.22 6.32 7.22
CA THR A 2 -11.61 5.83 7.24
C THR A 2 -12.12 5.92 8.66
N LEU A 3 -13.26 6.59 8.86
CA LEU A 3 -13.87 6.80 10.17
C LEU A 3 -15.24 6.13 10.22
N ASN A 4 -15.51 5.40 11.29
CA ASN A 4 -16.84 4.89 11.58
C ASN A 4 -17.61 5.94 12.43
N LEU A 5 -18.56 6.62 11.81
CA LEU A 5 -19.33 7.70 12.44
C LEU A 5 -20.56 7.12 13.11
N GLN A 6 -20.67 7.27 14.43
CA GLN A 6 -21.74 6.66 15.24
C GLN A 6 -22.83 7.64 15.69
N LYS A 7 -22.52 8.95 15.74
CA LYS A 7 -23.47 10.00 16.16
C LYS A 7 -23.18 11.30 15.44
N THR A 8 -24.20 12.16 15.35
CA THR A 8 -24.04 13.54 14.90
C THR A 8 -23.48 14.42 16.04
N ASN A 9 -22.66 15.41 15.71
CA ASN A 9 -22.07 16.35 16.66
C ASN A 9 -22.23 17.80 16.19
N VAL A 10 -23.44 18.16 15.77
CA VAL A 10 -23.79 19.49 15.28
C VAL A 10 -23.43 20.55 16.35
N GLY A 11 -22.65 21.56 15.96
CA GLY A 11 -22.18 22.63 16.84
C GLY A 11 -20.99 22.31 17.75
N SER A 12 -20.49 21.07 17.74
CA SER A 12 -19.32 20.64 18.54
C SER A 12 -18.38 19.78 17.68
N PRO A 13 -17.54 20.36 16.81
CA PRO A 13 -16.69 19.59 15.93
C PRO A 13 -15.72 18.68 16.71
N THR A 14 -15.60 17.44 16.28
CA THR A 14 -14.66 16.45 16.82
C THR A 14 -13.38 16.49 16.02
N ASN A 15 -12.24 16.68 16.67
CA ASN A 15 -10.93 16.61 16.05
C ASN A 15 -10.41 15.19 16.11
N VAL A 16 -9.97 14.66 14.96
CA VAL A 16 -9.26 13.39 14.86
C VAL A 16 -7.80 13.69 14.59
N VAL A 17 -6.93 13.31 15.52
CA VAL A 17 -5.48 13.45 15.37
C VAL A 17 -4.93 12.10 14.87
N VAL A 18 -4.27 12.12 13.72
CA VAL A 18 -3.53 10.98 13.17
C VAL A 18 -2.05 11.23 13.40
N ALA A 19 -1.43 10.43 14.26
CA ALA A 19 0.00 10.48 14.54
C ALA A 19 0.68 9.16 14.13
N ARG A 20 1.99 9.22 13.87
CA ARG A 20 2.80 8.01 13.64
C ARG A 20 3.00 7.29 14.98
N ASP A 21 2.91 5.96 14.96
CA ASP A 21 3.24 5.15 16.14
C ASP A 21 4.76 4.94 16.23
N THR A 22 5.43 5.91 16.84
CA THR A 22 6.87 5.87 17.07
C THR A 22 7.25 4.94 18.23
N ALA A 23 6.32 4.71 19.16
CA ALA A 23 6.54 3.84 20.30
C ALA A 23 6.67 2.36 19.89
N SER A 24 5.83 1.91 18.95
CA SER A 24 5.93 0.56 18.38
C SER A 24 7.27 0.32 17.66
N VAL A 25 7.79 1.33 16.95
CA VAL A 25 9.11 1.23 16.28
C VAL A 25 10.23 1.12 17.31
N THR A 26 10.22 1.98 18.34
CA THR A 26 11.20 1.91 19.43
C THR A 26 11.16 0.56 20.15
N SER A 27 9.96 0.03 20.41
CA SER A 27 9.78 -1.29 21.02
C SER A 27 10.33 -2.42 20.15
N ALA A 28 10.09 -2.36 18.84
CA ALA A 28 10.60 -3.35 17.88
C ALA A 28 12.14 -3.33 17.80
N VAL A 29 12.76 -2.14 17.78
CA VAL A 29 14.21 -1.98 17.80
C VAL A 29 14.80 -2.57 19.09
N ASN A 30 14.21 -2.27 20.24
CA ASN A 30 14.67 -2.82 21.53
C ASN A 30 14.51 -4.34 21.58
N ALA A 31 13.42 -4.90 21.05
CA ALA A 31 13.22 -6.34 20.96
C ALA A 31 14.26 -7.02 20.04
N PHE A 32 14.61 -6.40 18.92
CA PHE A 32 15.68 -6.86 18.04
C PHE A 32 17.04 -6.89 18.74
N VAL A 33 17.42 -5.81 19.45
CA VAL A 33 18.67 -5.72 20.20
C VAL A 33 18.70 -6.75 21.33
N LYS A 34 17.57 -6.92 22.03
CA LYS A 34 17.45 -7.96 23.07
C LYS A 34 17.65 -9.36 22.49
N ALA A 35 17.00 -9.69 21.37
CA ALA A 35 17.13 -11.01 20.73
C ALA A 35 18.58 -11.30 20.33
N TYR A 36 19.28 -10.31 19.76
CA TYR A 36 20.71 -10.45 19.47
C TYR A 36 21.53 -10.71 20.75
N ASN A 37 21.32 -9.93 21.79
CA ASN A 37 22.05 -10.05 23.04
C ASN A 37 21.79 -11.41 23.72
N ASP A 38 20.57 -11.92 23.65
CA ASP A 38 20.24 -13.26 24.17
C ASP A 38 20.99 -14.35 23.38
N ILE A 39 21.08 -14.25 22.05
CA ILE A 39 21.87 -15.19 21.23
C ILE A 39 23.36 -15.08 21.56
N ASN A 40 23.90 -13.86 21.61
CA ASN A 40 25.33 -13.63 21.92
C ASN A 40 25.70 -14.17 23.29
N LYS A 41 24.83 -13.95 24.28
CA LYS A 41 25.00 -14.50 25.63
C LYS A 41 24.99 -16.02 25.65
N ASN A 42 23.98 -16.65 24.99
CA ASN A 42 23.89 -18.11 24.92
C ASN A 42 25.14 -18.74 24.27
N LEU A 43 25.63 -18.15 23.16
CA LEU A 43 26.87 -18.59 22.51
C LEU A 43 28.09 -18.41 23.41
N GLY A 44 28.15 -17.32 24.18
CA GLY A 44 29.17 -17.06 25.20
C GLY A 44 29.14 -18.10 26.30
N ASP A 45 27.97 -18.35 26.89
CA ASP A 45 27.79 -19.32 27.97
C ASP A 45 28.17 -20.75 27.54
N LEU A 46 27.77 -21.15 26.31
CA LEU A 46 28.11 -22.48 25.75
C LEU A 46 29.60 -22.67 25.44
N SER A 47 30.36 -21.58 25.27
CA SER A 47 31.80 -21.61 24.96
C SER A 47 32.70 -21.15 26.11
N ALA A 48 32.13 -20.79 27.26
CA ALA A 48 32.84 -20.27 28.41
C ALA A 48 33.69 -21.33 29.13
N TYR A 49 34.72 -20.86 29.83
CA TYR A 49 35.44 -21.65 30.81
C TYR A 49 35.14 -21.06 32.19
N ASN A 50 34.65 -21.90 33.10
CA ASN A 50 34.44 -21.52 34.48
C ASN A 50 35.70 -21.76 35.28
N ALA A 51 36.42 -20.69 35.58
CA ALA A 51 37.69 -20.78 36.33
C ALA A 51 37.51 -21.22 37.79
N ALA A 52 36.36 -20.96 38.41
CA ALA A 52 36.09 -21.32 39.80
C ALA A 52 35.85 -22.84 39.95
N THR A 53 35.12 -23.43 39.01
CA THR A 53 34.86 -24.90 39.05
C THR A 53 35.83 -25.69 38.17
N LYS A 54 36.73 -25.02 37.42
CA LYS A 54 37.66 -25.59 36.45
C LYS A 54 36.96 -26.44 35.40
N GLN A 55 35.75 -26.06 35.02
CA GLN A 55 34.92 -26.76 34.04
C GLN A 55 34.80 -25.94 32.74
N ALA A 56 34.94 -26.64 31.63
CA ALA A 56 34.69 -26.13 30.32
C ALA A 56 33.21 -26.30 29.95
N ALA A 57 32.62 -25.30 29.28
CA ALA A 57 31.33 -25.48 28.66
C ALA A 57 31.44 -26.38 27.42
N VAL A 58 30.29 -26.94 26.99
CA VAL A 58 30.20 -28.01 25.99
C VAL A 58 30.87 -27.65 24.66
N LEU A 59 30.86 -26.35 24.27
CA LEU A 59 31.42 -25.84 23.00
C LEU A 59 32.71 -25.02 23.26
N GLN A 60 33.38 -25.17 24.39
CA GLN A 60 34.64 -24.47 24.64
C GLN A 60 35.67 -24.82 23.56
N GLY A 61 36.23 -23.79 22.91
CA GLY A 61 37.24 -23.97 21.87
C GLY A 61 36.67 -24.30 20.46
N ASP A 62 35.37 -24.51 20.36
CA ASP A 62 34.72 -24.79 19.07
C ASP A 62 34.81 -23.55 18.15
N SER A 63 35.35 -23.78 16.94
CA SER A 63 35.52 -22.73 15.93
C SER A 63 34.20 -22.32 15.32
N ALA A 64 33.17 -23.18 15.30
CA ALA A 64 31.86 -22.87 14.78
C ALA A 64 31.18 -21.73 15.57
N VAL A 65 31.29 -21.72 16.92
CA VAL A 65 30.76 -20.65 17.76
C VAL A 65 31.35 -19.30 17.39
N ARG A 66 32.68 -19.23 17.23
CA ARG A 66 33.38 -18.01 16.84
C ARG A 66 33.03 -17.57 15.42
N SER A 67 32.85 -18.53 14.52
CA SER A 67 32.43 -18.25 13.14
C SER A 67 31.02 -17.64 13.11
N ILE A 68 30.07 -18.22 13.85
CA ILE A 68 28.69 -17.71 13.95
C ILE A 68 28.68 -16.29 14.54
N GLN A 69 29.39 -16.07 15.65
CA GLN A 69 29.49 -14.74 16.26
C GLN A 69 30.09 -13.71 15.32
N SER A 70 31.15 -14.08 14.58
CA SER A 70 31.78 -13.21 13.60
C SER A 70 30.85 -12.92 12.41
N GLN A 71 30.16 -13.93 11.89
CA GLN A 71 29.21 -13.74 10.78
C GLN A 71 28.04 -12.85 11.18
N LEU A 72 27.44 -13.07 12.36
CA LEU A 72 26.37 -12.23 12.89
C LEU A 72 26.82 -10.77 12.99
N ARG A 73 27.99 -10.54 13.58
CA ARG A 73 28.55 -9.19 13.74
C ARG A 73 28.80 -8.55 12.37
N ASN A 74 29.44 -9.25 11.44
CA ASN A 74 29.75 -8.75 10.11
C ASN A 74 28.47 -8.39 9.35
N THR A 75 27.44 -9.24 9.42
CA THR A 75 26.15 -8.97 8.77
C THR A 75 25.48 -7.72 9.34
N LEU A 76 25.49 -7.55 10.67
CA LEU A 76 24.82 -6.44 11.34
C LEU A 76 25.62 -5.11 11.32
N THR A 77 26.94 -5.17 11.06
CA THR A 77 27.76 -3.96 10.89
C THR A 77 27.95 -3.56 9.43
N SER A 78 27.59 -4.43 8.49
CA SER A 78 27.75 -4.14 7.07
C SER A 78 26.88 -2.96 6.64
N THR A 79 27.43 -2.15 5.76
CA THR A 79 26.68 -1.09 5.10
C THR A 79 25.72 -1.70 4.08
N LEU A 80 24.45 -1.40 4.20
CA LEU A 80 23.44 -1.84 3.24
C LEU A 80 23.57 -0.98 1.96
N ALA A 81 24.05 -1.58 0.89
CA ALA A 81 24.16 -0.92 -0.40
C ALA A 81 22.84 -1.01 -1.17
N GLY A 82 22.47 0.06 -1.90
CA GLY A 82 21.30 0.06 -2.79
C GLY A 82 19.96 0.32 -2.10
N ILE A 83 19.93 0.53 -0.78
CA ILE A 83 18.74 1.02 -0.09
C ILE A 83 18.72 2.55 -0.19
N GLY A 84 17.66 3.08 -0.78
CA GLY A 84 17.53 4.51 -1.08
C GLY A 84 17.21 5.41 0.11
N GLY A 85 17.54 5.03 1.34
CA GLY A 85 17.30 5.79 2.56
C GLY A 85 18.53 6.60 3.03
N SER A 86 18.31 7.53 3.96
CA SER A 86 19.37 8.31 4.61
C SER A 86 20.22 7.47 5.55
N TYR A 87 19.70 6.32 6.00
CA TYR A 87 20.37 5.40 6.91
C TYR A 87 20.79 4.13 6.18
N THR A 88 22.09 3.81 6.22
CA THR A 88 22.68 2.62 5.60
C THR A 88 23.29 1.66 6.60
N THR A 89 23.41 2.06 7.87
CA THR A 89 23.96 1.25 8.97
C THR A 89 23.11 1.42 10.23
N LEU A 90 23.12 0.37 11.08
CA LEU A 90 22.44 0.40 12.37
C LEU A 90 23.00 1.47 13.31
N SER A 91 24.29 1.78 13.21
CA SER A 91 24.94 2.80 14.05
C SER A 91 24.42 4.22 13.78
N GLN A 92 23.93 4.49 12.59
CA GLN A 92 23.33 5.79 12.24
C GLN A 92 22.04 6.06 12.98
N ILE A 93 21.29 5.02 13.33
CA ILE A 93 20.05 5.09 14.14
C ILE A 93 20.28 4.81 15.63
N GLY A 94 21.53 4.81 16.09
CA GLY A 94 21.85 4.65 17.52
C GLY A 94 22.03 3.23 18.01
N ILE A 95 22.06 2.21 17.14
CA ILE A 95 22.32 0.81 17.52
C ILE A 95 23.81 0.53 17.28
N ALA A 96 24.54 0.23 18.35
CA ALA A 96 25.99 0.02 18.26
C ALA A 96 26.45 -1.18 19.07
N PHE A 97 27.52 -1.83 18.62
CA PHE A 97 28.21 -2.90 19.37
C PHE A 97 29.07 -2.32 20.48
N GLN A 98 29.02 -2.96 21.63
CA GLN A 98 29.85 -2.69 22.77
C GLN A 98 31.13 -3.54 22.71
N LYS A 99 32.10 -3.24 23.61
CA LYS A 99 33.39 -3.95 23.66
C LYS A 99 33.26 -5.46 24.00
N ASP A 100 32.22 -5.82 24.74
CA ASP A 100 31.89 -7.20 25.13
C ASP A 100 31.13 -7.97 24.03
N GLY A 101 30.84 -7.30 22.89
CA GLY A 101 30.09 -7.88 21.78
C GLY A 101 28.57 -7.78 21.90
N ALA A 102 28.03 -7.23 22.97
CA ALA A 102 26.63 -6.93 23.10
C ALA A 102 26.23 -5.72 22.22
N MET A 103 24.97 -5.61 21.88
CA MET A 103 24.42 -4.41 21.22
C MET A 103 23.76 -3.52 22.28
N ALA A 104 23.87 -2.21 22.09
CA ALA A 104 23.17 -1.21 22.88
C ALA A 104 22.43 -0.22 21.97
N VAL A 105 21.34 0.36 22.49
CA VAL A 105 20.55 1.38 21.84
C VAL A 105 20.80 2.72 22.53
N ASP A 106 21.22 3.72 21.76
CA ASP A 106 21.16 5.12 22.14
C ASP A 106 19.75 5.63 21.84
N GLY A 107 18.92 5.73 22.87
CA GLY A 107 17.51 6.13 22.73
C GLY A 107 17.33 7.55 22.18
N ALA A 108 18.24 8.48 22.51
CA ALA A 108 18.17 9.85 22.01
C ALA A 108 18.47 9.92 20.51
N LYS A 109 19.48 9.16 20.07
CA LYS A 109 19.84 9.06 18.65
C LYS A 109 18.77 8.31 17.85
N LEU A 110 18.18 7.24 18.42
CA LEU A 110 17.06 6.54 17.80
C LEU A 110 15.84 7.46 17.65
N GLN A 111 15.48 8.21 18.67
CA GLN A 111 14.37 9.15 18.60
C GLN A 111 14.61 10.24 17.54
N SER A 112 15.83 10.79 17.49
CA SER A 112 16.20 11.77 16.48
C SER A 112 16.09 11.21 15.04
N ALA A 113 16.48 9.94 14.86
CA ALA A 113 16.34 9.27 13.57
C ALA A 113 14.86 9.06 13.19
N ILE A 114 14.02 8.67 14.15
CA ILE A 114 12.57 8.52 13.98
C ILE A 114 11.92 9.84 13.58
N ASP A 115 12.28 10.93 14.23
CA ASP A 115 11.70 12.25 13.99
C ASP A 115 12.11 12.83 12.62
N SER A 116 13.35 12.56 12.20
CA SER A 116 13.93 13.12 10.96
C SER A 116 13.57 12.31 9.71
N ASN A 117 13.69 10.98 9.75
CA ASN A 117 13.55 10.12 8.56
C ASN A 117 12.89 8.78 8.90
N PHE A 118 11.66 8.84 9.42
CA PHE A 118 10.90 7.66 9.88
C PHE A 118 10.84 6.52 8.85
N SER A 119 10.55 6.85 7.58
CA SER A 119 10.45 5.85 6.51
C SER A 119 11.76 5.13 6.22
N ASP A 120 12.89 5.79 6.46
CA ASP A 120 14.21 5.25 6.14
C ASP A 120 14.69 4.23 7.18
N ILE A 121 14.10 4.24 8.39
CA ILE A 121 14.39 3.23 9.42
C ILE A 121 13.90 1.85 8.96
N ALA A 122 12.74 1.78 8.32
CA ALA A 122 12.20 0.52 7.80
C ALA A 122 13.16 -0.15 6.81
N SER A 123 13.91 0.63 6.03
CA SER A 123 14.86 0.12 5.04
C SER A 123 16.07 -0.61 5.65
N LEU A 124 16.38 -0.38 6.92
CA LEU A 124 17.43 -1.12 7.64
C LEU A 124 17.00 -2.52 8.09
N PHE A 125 15.69 -2.77 8.21
CA PHE A 125 15.13 -4.00 8.77
C PHE A 125 14.29 -4.81 7.79
N ALA A 126 13.94 -4.23 6.63
CA ALA A 126 13.11 -4.86 5.62
C ALA A 126 13.69 -4.62 4.22
N ALA A 127 13.36 -5.51 3.28
CA ALA A 127 13.61 -5.25 1.87
C ALA A 127 12.67 -4.12 1.41
N THR A 128 13.20 -2.91 1.31
CA THR A 128 12.49 -1.74 0.81
C THR A 128 13.11 -1.27 -0.48
N GLY A 129 12.30 -0.77 -1.41
CA GLY A 129 12.74 -0.14 -2.63
C GLY A 129 12.46 1.36 -2.59
N LYS A 130 13.33 2.16 -3.19
CA LYS A 130 13.11 3.58 -3.40
C LYS A 130 13.22 3.87 -4.90
N ALA A 131 12.17 4.48 -5.45
CA ALA A 131 12.24 4.97 -6.82
C ALA A 131 13.19 6.17 -6.92
N SER A 132 13.85 6.32 -8.06
CA SER A 132 14.74 7.47 -8.36
C SER A 132 13.96 8.78 -8.53
N ASP A 133 12.66 8.68 -8.82
CA ASP A 133 11.76 9.80 -9.04
C ASP A 133 10.36 9.51 -8.46
N SER A 134 9.44 10.46 -8.59
CA SER A 134 8.06 10.35 -8.09
C SER A 134 7.09 9.65 -9.05
N LEU A 135 7.55 9.19 -10.21
CA LEU A 135 6.67 8.56 -11.23
C LEU A 135 6.35 7.11 -10.89
N ALA A 136 7.14 6.49 -10.02
CA ALA A 136 6.91 5.16 -9.50
C ALA A 136 7.03 5.13 -7.98
N SER A 137 6.38 4.16 -7.35
CA SER A 137 6.55 3.87 -5.93
C SER A 137 6.77 2.38 -5.73
N TYR A 138 7.62 2.05 -4.77
CA TYR A 138 7.83 0.67 -4.36
C TYR A 138 6.61 0.16 -3.60
N ALA A 139 6.09 -0.99 -3.98
CA ALA A 139 4.96 -1.62 -3.30
C ALA A 139 5.42 -2.73 -2.34
N SER A 140 6.14 -3.72 -2.85
CA SER A 140 6.60 -4.87 -2.05
C SER A 140 7.72 -5.64 -2.77
N ALA A 141 8.44 -6.47 -2.00
CA ALA A 141 9.33 -7.50 -2.52
C ALA A 141 9.01 -8.85 -1.85
N THR A 142 9.39 -9.92 -2.51
CA THR A 142 9.37 -11.28 -1.94
C THR A 142 10.73 -11.63 -1.36
N THR A 143 10.79 -12.73 -0.60
CA THR A 143 12.06 -13.25 -0.04
C THR A 143 13.07 -13.66 -1.12
N GLY A 144 12.63 -13.90 -2.36
CA GLY A 144 13.50 -14.18 -3.50
C GLY A 144 14.08 -12.95 -4.19
N THR A 145 13.60 -11.75 -3.85
CA THR A 145 14.09 -10.51 -4.45
C THR A 145 15.49 -10.18 -3.93
N LYS A 146 16.46 -10.11 -4.83
CA LYS A 146 17.84 -9.76 -4.45
C LYS A 146 17.99 -8.24 -4.29
N PRO A 147 18.78 -7.78 -3.31
CA PRO A 147 19.14 -6.36 -3.23
C PRO A 147 19.86 -5.90 -4.51
N GLY A 148 19.48 -4.73 -5.02
CA GLY A 148 20.06 -4.20 -6.24
C GLY A 148 19.29 -3.03 -6.82
N SER A 149 19.77 -2.49 -7.92
CA SER A 149 19.11 -1.47 -8.72
C SER A 149 18.35 -2.13 -9.86
N TYR A 150 17.09 -1.76 -10.02
CA TYR A 150 16.18 -2.33 -11.02
C TYR A 150 15.74 -1.23 -11.98
N ALA A 151 16.16 -1.34 -13.24
CA ALA A 151 15.71 -0.43 -14.29
C ALA A 151 14.25 -0.72 -14.64
N LEU A 152 13.39 0.29 -14.50
CA LEU A 152 11.96 0.20 -14.81
C LEU A 152 11.66 0.93 -16.12
N THR A 153 10.99 0.26 -17.04
CA THR A 153 10.42 0.89 -18.24
C THR A 153 8.93 0.59 -18.30
N VAL A 154 8.10 1.64 -18.32
CA VAL A 154 6.65 1.54 -18.47
C VAL A 154 6.30 1.87 -19.92
N SER A 155 5.75 0.89 -20.65
CA SER A 155 5.32 1.06 -22.04
C SER A 155 3.85 1.45 -22.16
N GLN A 156 3.03 1.14 -21.13
CA GLN A 156 1.61 1.44 -21.07
C GLN A 156 1.20 1.72 -19.63
N LEU A 157 0.49 2.83 -19.41
CA LEU A 157 -0.14 3.08 -18.10
C LEU A 157 -1.46 2.32 -17.98
N ALA A 158 -1.79 1.92 -16.76
CA ALA A 158 -3.10 1.37 -16.47
C ALA A 158 -4.20 2.42 -16.71
N THR A 159 -5.35 1.98 -17.20
CA THR A 159 -6.53 2.83 -17.37
C THR A 159 -7.71 2.28 -16.56
N GLN A 160 -8.70 3.15 -16.36
CA GLN A 160 -9.96 2.80 -15.70
C GLN A 160 -11.01 2.41 -16.74
N GLY A 161 -11.88 1.46 -16.38
CA GLY A 161 -13.06 1.12 -17.16
C GLY A 161 -14.13 2.20 -17.02
N ASN A 162 -14.86 2.45 -18.11
CA ASN A 162 -15.91 3.46 -18.13
C ASN A 162 -17.10 3.04 -18.99
N ALA A 163 -18.22 3.76 -18.81
CA ALA A 163 -19.35 3.77 -19.70
C ALA A 163 -19.66 5.22 -20.09
N VAL A 164 -19.58 5.51 -21.37
CA VAL A 164 -19.82 6.84 -21.95
C VAL A 164 -21.17 6.87 -22.63
N GLY A 165 -22.01 7.84 -22.30
CA GLY A 165 -23.30 8.02 -22.93
C GLY A 165 -23.16 8.33 -24.41
N SER A 166 -24.12 7.85 -25.23
CA SER A 166 -24.21 8.10 -26.67
C SER A 166 -25.02 9.35 -27.01
N GLY A 167 -25.55 10.05 -26.00
CA GLY A 167 -26.38 11.25 -26.20
C GLY A 167 -26.44 12.11 -24.94
N VAL A 168 -27.20 13.20 -25.04
CA VAL A 168 -27.42 14.11 -23.89
C VAL A 168 -28.29 13.42 -22.87
N ALA A 169 -27.88 13.43 -21.61
CA ALA A 169 -28.65 12.87 -20.52
C ALA A 169 -29.93 13.65 -20.27
N GLY A 170 -31.05 12.94 -20.11
CA GLY A 170 -32.34 13.54 -19.73
C GLY A 170 -32.29 14.00 -18.27
N LEU A 171 -32.58 15.30 -18.06
CA LEU A 171 -32.42 15.93 -16.74
C LEU A 171 -33.63 15.72 -15.82
N THR A 172 -34.73 15.13 -16.30
CA THR A 172 -35.92 14.87 -15.48
C THR A 172 -36.03 13.37 -15.17
N ILE A 173 -36.04 13.05 -13.89
CA ILE A 173 -36.25 11.70 -13.37
C ILE A 173 -37.69 11.58 -12.87
N THR A 174 -38.41 10.57 -13.34
CA THR A 174 -39.80 10.30 -13.01
C THR A 174 -39.90 8.91 -12.38
N THR A 175 -40.51 8.81 -11.21
CA THR A 175 -40.68 7.57 -10.46
C THR A 175 -41.37 6.48 -11.30
N GLY A 176 -40.73 5.29 -11.34
CA GLY A 176 -41.23 4.12 -12.07
C GLY A 176 -41.08 4.19 -13.59
N VAL A 177 -40.60 5.30 -14.14
CA VAL A 177 -40.44 5.50 -15.60
C VAL A 177 -38.96 5.40 -16.02
N ASN A 178 -38.08 6.17 -15.37
CA ASN A 178 -36.65 6.26 -15.73
C ASN A 178 -35.75 6.43 -14.49
N ASP A 179 -36.15 5.91 -13.35
CA ASP A 179 -35.49 6.08 -12.06
C ASP A 179 -34.63 4.89 -11.63
N SER A 180 -34.79 3.71 -12.23
CA SER A 180 -34.08 2.49 -11.83
C SER A 180 -32.88 2.21 -12.74
N LEU A 181 -31.71 2.01 -12.09
CA LEU A 181 -30.47 1.62 -12.76
C LEU A 181 -29.97 0.30 -12.16
N SER A 182 -29.75 -0.70 -13.01
CA SER A 182 -28.95 -1.88 -12.68
C SER A 182 -27.54 -1.65 -13.15
N VAL A 183 -26.62 -1.46 -12.21
CA VAL A 183 -25.22 -1.06 -12.48
C VAL A 183 -24.31 -2.22 -12.15
N THR A 184 -23.41 -2.56 -13.07
CA THR A 184 -22.33 -3.50 -12.80
C THR A 184 -21.01 -2.73 -12.85
N ILE A 185 -20.25 -2.77 -11.76
CA ILE A 185 -18.92 -2.16 -11.65
C ILE A 185 -17.94 -3.25 -11.25
N ASP A 186 -16.90 -3.45 -12.06
CA ASP A 186 -15.81 -4.39 -11.76
C ASP A 186 -16.31 -5.82 -11.44
N GLY A 187 -17.40 -6.23 -12.11
CA GLY A 187 -18.04 -7.54 -11.93
C GLY A 187 -19.07 -7.62 -10.80
N VAL A 188 -19.22 -6.59 -9.97
CA VAL A 188 -20.24 -6.52 -8.91
C VAL A 188 -21.47 -5.79 -9.41
N ASN A 189 -22.67 -6.32 -9.16
CA ASN A 189 -23.94 -5.73 -9.58
C ASN A 189 -24.75 -5.17 -8.42
N ALA A 190 -25.40 -4.04 -8.63
CA ALA A 190 -26.41 -3.48 -7.75
C ALA A 190 -27.49 -2.76 -8.54
N THR A 191 -28.72 -2.77 -8.01
CA THR A 191 -29.81 -1.92 -8.51
C THR A 191 -29.96 -0.72 -7.57
N VAL A 192 -30.00 0.48 -8.16
CA VAL A 192 -30.21 1.73 -7.42
C VAL A 192 -31.39 2.49 -8.01
N THR A 193 -32.05 3.29 -7.18
CA THR A 193 -33.18 4.14 -7.59
C THR A 193 -32.77 5.60 -7.40
N LEU A 194 -32.86 6.37 -8.49
CA LEU A 194 -32.63 7.80 -8.50
C LEU A 194 -33.82 8.53 -7.89
N ALA A 195 -33.61 9.62 -7.20
CA ALA A 195 -34.70 10.44 -6.71
C ALA A 195 -35.40 11.17 -7.86
N ALA A 196 -36.73 11.18 -7.84
CA ALA A 196 -37.51 11.91 -8.83
C ALA A 196 -37.30 13.42 -8.71
N GLY A 197 -37.19 14.10 -9.83
CA GLY A 197 -36.98 15.55 -9.86
C GLY A 197 -36.42 16.03 -11.18
N THR A 198 -36.30 17.35 -11.34
CA THR A 198 -35.60 17.98 -12.47
C THR A 198 -34.28 18.51 -11.97
N TYR A 199 -33.21 18.10 -12.59
CA TYR A 199 -31.83 18.37 -12.18
C TYR A 199 -31.13 19.33 -13.13
N THR A 200 -30.10 19.99 -12.65
CA THR A 200 -29.04 20.45 -13.54
C THR A 200 -28.13 19.27 -13.92
N ALA A 201 -27.38 19.39 -14.97
CA ALA A 201 -26.45 18.36 -15.42
C ALA A 201 -25.47 17.90 -14.32
N ALA A 202 -24.88 18.86 -13.60
CA ALA A 202 -23.97 18.59 -12.50
C ALA A 202 -24.69 17.91 -11.30
N ALA A 203 -25.91 18.36 -10.95
CA ALA A 203 -26.69 17.77 -9.89
C ALA A 203 -27.12 16.32 -10.20
N LEU A 204 -27.44 16.04 -11.47
CA LEU A 204 -27.76 14.67 -11.89
C LEU A 204 -26.54 13.74 -11.78
N ALA A 205 -25.36 14.20 -12.21
CA ALA A 205 -24.13 13.41 -12.04
C ALA A 205 -23.84 13.13 -10.57
N THR A 206 -24.01 14.12 -9.69
CA THR A 206 -23.87 13.95 -8.24
C THR A 206 -24.87 12.95 -7.65
N GLU A 207 -26.14 13.02 -8.06
CA GLU A 207 -27.20 12.09 -7.63
C GLU A 207 -26.86 10.66 -8.05
N VAL A 208 -26.51 10.44 -9.32
CA VAL A 208 -26.11 9.14 -9.87
C VAL A 208 -24.93 8.57 -9.10
N GLN A 209 -23.87 9.35 -8.92
CA GLN A 209 -22.68 8.92 -8.18
C GLN A 209 -23.02 8.57 -6.73
N SER A 210 -23.80 9.41 -6.05
CA SER A 210 -24.18 9.21 -4.66
C SER A 210 -25.00 7.94 -4.47
N LYS A 211 -25.99 7.70 -5.32
CA LYS A 211 -26.84 6.50 -5.24
C LYS A 211 -26.05 5.22 -5.51
N ILE A 212 -25.19 5.24 -6.52
CA ILE A 212 -24.37 4.08 -6.86
C ILE A 212 -23.36 3.80 -5.75
N ASN A 213 -22.56 4.80 -5.35
CA ASN A 213 -21.54 4.61 -4.33
C ASN A 213 -22.10 4.32 -2.94
N GLY A 214 -23.33 4.75 -2.66
CA GLY A 214 -24.07 4.44 -1.43
C GLY A 214 -24.65 3.03 -1.37
N ALA A 215 -24.72 2.30 -2.49
CA ALA A 215 -25.23 0.93 -2.50
C ALA A 215 -24.29 0.00 -1.73
N SER A 216 -24.85 -0.77 -0.78
CA SER A 216 -24.06 -1.64 0.12
C SER A 216 -23.26 -2.72 -0.62
N ALA A 217 -23.74 -3.16 -1.78
CA ALA A 217 -23.03 -4.12 -2.63
C ALA A 217 -21.68 -3.57 -3.12
N PHE A 218 -21.55 -2.27 -3.37
CA PHE A 218 -20.32 -1.63 -3.79
C PHE A 218 -19.48 -1.15 -2.59
N SER A 219 -20.11 -0.41 -1.66
CA SER A 219 -19.40 0.15 -0.50
C SER A 219 -18.83 -0.94 0.42
N GLY A 220 -19.51 -2.09 0.54
CA GLY A 220 -19.06 -3.23 1.34
C GLY A 220 -17.77 -3.91 0.83
N VAL A 221 -17.44 -3.73 -0.45
CA VAL A 221 -16.23 -4.29 -1.08
C VAL A 221 -15.26 -3.22 -1.58
N GLY A 222 -15.49 -1.95 -1.21
CA GLY A 222 -14.61 -0.83 -1.54
C GLY A 222 -14.63 -0.41 -3.02
N ILE A 223 -15.71 -0.77 -3.76
CA ILE A 223 -15.93 -0.36 -5.15
C ILE A 223 -16.64 0.99 -5.17
N SER A 224 -16.22 1.87 -6.06
CA SER A 224 -16.88 3.15 -6.32
C SER A 224 -16.69 3.57 -7.77
N LEU A 225 -17.48 4.54 -8.21
CA LEU A 225 -17.30 5.20 -9.50
C LEU A 225 -17.37 6.72 -9.36
N ALA A 226 -16.85 7.41 -10.37
CA ALA A 226 -17.09 8.82 -10.61
C ALA A 226 -18.11 8.98 -11.74
N ALA A 227 -19.12 9.83 -11.53
CA ALA A 227 -20.03 10.26 -12.58
C ALA A 227 -19.68 11.69 -12.97
N THR A 228 -19.37 11.90 -14.23
CA THR A 228 -19.04 13.21 -14.79
C THR A 228 -19.94 13.53 -15.95
N GLN A 229 -20.03 14.80 -16.30
CA GLN A 229 -20.84 15.23 -17.40
C GLN A 229 -20.09 16.31 -18.21
N ALA A 230 -20.01 16.11 -19.50
CA ALA A 230 -19.40 17.06 -20.41
C ALA A 230 -20.31 17.24 -21.63
N SER A 231 -20.65 18.50 -21.96
CA SER A 231 -21.52 18.86 -23.11
C SER A 231 -22.85 18.08 -23.11
N GLY A 232 -23.41 17.80 -21.93
CA GLY A 232 -24.66 17.04 -21.82
C GLY A 232 -24.48 15.52 -21.76
N THR A 233 -23.35 14.97 -22.13
CA THR A 233 -23.08 13.53 -22.13
C THR A 233 -22.55 13.10 -20.77
N MET A 234 -23.15 12.08 -20.18
CA MET A 234 -22.70 11.50 -18.91
C MET A 234 -21.67 10.41 -19.15
N THR A 235 -20.63 10.40 -18.31
CA THR A 235 -19.61 9.34 -18.25
C THR A 235 -19.53 8.79 -16.84
N LEU A 236 -19.57 7.48 -16.73
CA LEU A 236 -19.39 6.74 -15.48
C LEU A 236 -18.06 6.01 -15.52
N THR A 237 -17.15 6.31 -14.61
CA THR A 237 -15.79 5.75 -14.61
C THR A 237 -15.54 5.01 -13.27
N SER A 238 -15.17 3.72 -13.33
CA SER A 238 -14.77 2.98 -12.13
C SER A 238 -13.56 3.62 -11.46
N SER A 239 -13.48 3.56 -10.14
CA SER A 239 -12.29 4.00 -9.40
C SER A 239 -11.11 3.03 -9.52
N ARG A 240 -11.35 1.80 -9.97
CA ARG A 240 -10.33 0.77 -10.15
C ARG A 240 -9.59 0.96 -11.47
N TYR A 241 -8.30 0.60 -11.47
CA TYR A 241 -7.48 0.54 -12.69
C TYR A 241 -7.27 -0.91 -13.13
N GLY A 242 -6.99 -1.09 -14.42
CA GLY A 242 -6.59 -2.36 -15.00
C GLY A 242 -7.72 -3.12 -15.69
N SER A 243 -7.40 -4.27 -16.24
CA SER A 243 -8.29 -5.11 -17.07
C SER A 243 -9.54 -5.61 -16.33
N ALA A 244 -9.51 -5.65 -15.01
CA ALA A 244 -10.69 -5.97 -14.19
C ALA A 244 -11.62 -4.77 -13.95
N SER A 245 -11.27 -3.59 -14.43
CA SER A 245 -12.09 -2.38 -14.32
C SER A 245 -13.08 -2.29 -15.45
N SER A 246 -14.37 -2.19 -15.12
CA SER A 246 -15.45 -2.08 -16.11
C SER A 246 -16.68 -1.42 -15.50
N VAL A 247 -17.48 -0.76 -16.33
CA VAL A 247 -18.77 -0.20 -15.93
C VAL A 247 -19.81 -0.53 -17.00
N SER A 248 -20.95 -1.05 -16.58
CA SER A 248 -22.12 -1.18 -17.43
C SER A 248 -23.39 -0.80 -16.70
N VAL A 249 -24.36 -0.25 -17.41
CA VAL A 249 -25.63 0.21 -16.85
C VAL A 249 -26.78 -0.27 -17.69
N THR A 250 -27.79 -0.83 -17.04
CA THR A 250 -29.07 -1.23 -17.62
C THR A 250 -30.21 -0.74 -16.73
N GLY A 251 -31.45 -1.09 -17.06
CA GLY A 251 -32.63 -0.63 -16.30
C GLY A 251 -33.39 0.46 -17.05
N ASN A 252 -34.55 0.85 -16.52
CA ASN A 252 -35.45 1.80 -17.19
C ASN A 252 -34.86 3.21 -17.31
N GLY A 253 -33.94 3.59 -16.39
CA GLY A 253 -33.25 4.89 -16.41
C GLY A 253 -32.03 4.93 -17.32
N ALA A 254 -31.51 3.79 -17.78
CA ALA A 254 -30.24 3.71 -18.49
C ALA A 254 -30.24 4.53 -19.80
N VAL A 255 -31.31 4.39 -20.60
CA VAL A 255 -31.44 5.12 -21.87
C VAL A 255 -31.59 6.63 -21.65
N ASN A 256 -32.34 7.03 -20.60
CA ASN A 256 -32.47 8.45 -20.25
C ASN A 256 -31.13 9.05 -19.81
N LEU A 257 -30.30 8.27 -19.13
CA LEU A 257 -29.03 8.73 -18.55
C LEU A 257 -27.88 8.69 -19.56
N LEU A 258 -27.77 7.61 -20.34
CA LEU A 258 -26.62 7.32 -21.19
C LEU A 258 -26.96 7.26 -22.69
N GLY A 259 -28.23 7.46 -23.07
CA GLY A 259 -28.68 7.27 -24.48
C GLY A 259 -28.88 5.78 -24.84
N ALA A 260 -29.27 5.55 -26.09
CA ALA A 260 -29.68 4.23 -26.56
C ALA A 260 -28.51 3.24 -26.78
N ALA A 261 -27.31 3.74 -27.01
CA ALA A 261 -26.14 2.92 -27.34
C ALA A 261 -24.85 3.43 -26.63
N PRO A 262 -24.81 3.40 -25.31
CA PRO A 262 -23.62 3.83 -24.58
C PRO A 262 -22.41 2.97 -24.94
N THR A 263 -21.22 3.57 -24.96
CA THR A 263 -19.97 2.86 -25.22
C THR A 263 -19.31 2.49 -23.89
N GLY A 264 -19.14 1.19 -23.66
CA GLY A 264 -18.36 0.68 -22.53
C GLY A 264 -16.93 0.38 -22.97
N THR A 265 -15.96 0.87 -22.21
CA THR A 265 -14.53 0.55 -22.40
C THR A 265 -14.02 -0.07 -21.13
N ALA A 266 -13.44 -1.27 -21.23
CA ALA A 266 -12.73 -1.87 -20.08
C ALA A 266 -11.40 -1.16 -19.84
N GLY A 267 -10.95 -1.14 -18.58
CA GLY A 267 -9.62 -0.67 -18.26
C GLY A 267 -8.53 -1.61 -18.81
N VAL A 268 -7.31 -1.14 -18.85
CA VAL A 268 -6.13 -1.95 -19.22
C VAL A 268 -5.10 -1.91 -18.10
N ASP A 269 -4.37 -3.00 -17.94
CA ASP A 269 -3.29 -3.10 -16.95
C ASP A 269 -2.05 -2.32 -17.38
N VAL A 270 -1.23 -1.92 -16.43
CA VAL A 270 0.10 -1.37 -16.71
C VAL A 270 0.94 -2.42 -17.44
N ALA A 271 1.74 -2.01 -18.42
CA ALA A 271 2.70 -2.88 -19.09
C ALA A 271 4.09 -2.26 -19.11
N GLY A 272 5.11 -3.10 -19.04
CA GLY A 272 6.49 -2.64 -19.00
C GLY A 272 7.50 -3.76 -18.75
N THR A 273 8.74 -3.35 -18.48
CA THR A 273 9.84 -4.26 -18.17
C THR A 273 10.54 -3.85 -16.89
N ILE A 274 11.12 -4.84 -16.18
CA ILE A 274 12.02 -4.64 -15.05
C ILE A 274 13.36 -5.29 -15.42
N ASN A 275 14.45 -4.50 -15.46
CA ASN A 275 15.77 -4.89 -15.97
C ASN A 275 15.72 -5.49 -17.40
N GLY A 276 14.84 -4.95 -18.27
CA GLY A 276 14.68 -5.42 -19.64
C GLY A 276 13.84 -6.69 -19.79
N ALA A 277 13.53 -7.40 -18.71
CA ALA A 277 12.63 -8.53 -18.74
C ALA A 277 11.16 -8.08 -18.65
N ALA A 278 10.26 -8.72 -19.42
CA ALA A 278 8.84 -8.43 -19.36
C ALA A 278 8.30 -8.65 -17.93
N ALA A 279 7.52 -7.70 -17.44
CA ALA A 279 6.91 -7.74 -16.13
C ALA A 279 5.39 -7.93 -16.24
N ILE A 280 4.78 -8.48 -15.20
CA ILE A 280 3.33 -8.74 -15.15
C ILE A 280 2.64 -7.50 -14.57
N GLY A 281 1.72 -6.92 -15.34
CA GLY A 281 0.86 -5.82 -14.91
C GLY A 281 -0.45 -6.33 -14.34
N VAL A 282 -0.87 -5.75 -13.21
CA VAL A 282 -2.20 -5.92 -12.63
C VAL A 282 -2.66 -4.57 -12.07
N GLY A 283 -3.65 -3.95 -12.71
CA GLY A 283 -3.98 -2.57 -12.38
C GLY A 283 -2.77 -1.67 -12.60
N GLN A 284 -2.42 -0.89 -11.61
CA GLN A 284 -1.25 0.01 -11.59
C GLN A 284 0.03 -0.66 -11.07
N TYR A 285 -0.03 -1.94 -10.69
CA TYR A 285 1.12 -2.66 -10.16
C TYR A 285 1.84 -3.45 -11.25
N LEU A 286 3.15 -3.25 -11.36
CA LEU A 286 4.04 -3.98 -12.24
C LEU A 286 4.94 -4.89 -11.41
N THR A 287 4.87 -6.20 -11.67
CA THR A 287 5.61 -7.22 -10.91
C THR A 287 6.64 -7.88 -11.81
N GLY A 288 7.90 -7.85 -11.41
CA GLY A 288 8.97 -8.58 -12.09
C GLY A 288 8.82 -10.09 -11.90
N ALA A 289 9.30 -10.87 -12.87
CA ALA A 289 9.46 -12.29 -12.70
C ALA A 289 10.44 -12.58 -11.55
N SER A 290 10.19 -13.63 -10.77
CA SER A 290 11.16 -14.12 -9.78
C SER A 290 12.44 -14.53 -10.49
N GLY A 291 13.54 -13.84 -10.23
CA GLY A 291 14.87 -14.14 -10.74
C GLY A 291 15.59 -15.18 -9.89
#